data_38f99f9ec88e35d796ce33682fa4491c
#
_entry.id   38f99f9ec88e35d796ce33682fa4491c
#
_cell.length_a   1.000
_cell.length_b   1.000
_cell.length_c   1.000
_cell.angle_alpha   90.00
_cell.angle_beta   90.00
_cell.angle_gamma   90.00
#
_symmetry.space_group_name_H-M   'P 1'
#
loop_
_entity.id
_entity.type
_entity.pdbx_description
1 polymer ?
#
loop_
_entity_poly.entity_id
_entity_poly.type
_entity_poly.pdbx_seq_one_letter_code
_entity_poly.pdbx_strand_id
1 'polypeptide(L)'
;MCEIKELILTKNARLVAHYYTDSSLQELAESTDGFVGDSLERARFGRDCDSDLLIVAGVKFMGETAKILSPLKKILMPTLEATCSLDIACPSDKFSDFCARISERELGVYANTSAAVKAEADWVVTSSIAVDLVEHLKDLGKKILWAPDKHLGSYVQKKTQADMLIWDAACICLL
;
A
#
# COMPACT_ATOMS: atom_id res chain seq x y z
N MET A 1 27.84 -2.97 4.83
CA MET A 1 27.01 -2.43 5.94
C MET A 1 27.55 -1.10 6.49
N CYS A 2 28.81 -0.98 6.91
CA CYS A 2 29.35 0.30 7.44
C CYS A 2 29.21 1.48 6.47
N GLU A 3 29.55 1.29 5.20
CA GLU A 3 29.49 2.34 4.17
C GLU A 3 28.04 2.82 3.92
N ILE A 4 27.07 1.90 3.85
CA ILE A 4 25.66 2.25 3.66
C ILE A 4 25.14 3.05 4.86
N LYS A 5 25.50 2.62 6.07
CA LYS A 5 25.13 3.34 7.30
C LYS A 5 25.67 4.76 7.32
N GLU A 6 26.93 4.94 6.95
CA GLU A 6 27.58 6.25 6.86
C GLU A 6 26.90 7.14 5.82
N LEU A 7 26.53 6.59 4.65
CA LEU A 7 25.81 7.33 3.62
C LEU A 7 24.42 7.75 4.09
N ILE A 8 23.66 6.88 4.76
CA ILE A 8 22.34 7.19 5.32
C ILE A 8 22.46 8.38 6.27
N LEU A 9 23.40 8.34 7.20
CA LEU A 9 23.60 9.40 8.19
C LEU A 9 24.08 10.70 7.53
N THR A 10 25.07 10.63 6.64
CA THR A 10 25.64 11.81 5.95
C THR A 10 24.62 12.51 5.06
N LYS A 11 23.72 11.76 4.43
CA LYS A 11 22.65 12.29 3.57
C LYS A 11 21.39 12.68 4.34
N ASN A 12 21.38 12.57 5.65
CA ASN A 12 20.20 12.72 6.49
C ASN A 12 19.01 11.91 5.92
N ALA A 13 19.28 10.68 5.44
CA ALA A 13 18.24 9.80 4.92
C ALA A 13 17.60 9.01 6.04
N ARG A 14 16.38 8.50 5.81
CA ARG A 14 15.74 7.50 6.68
C ARG A 14 15.46 6.23 5.89
N LEU A 15 15.91 5.11 6.43
CA LEU A 15 15.59 3.79 5.89
C LEU A 15 14.30 3.28 6.54
N VAL A 16 13.30 2.98 5.73
CA VAL A 16 12.05 2.35 6.18
C VAL A 16 11.97 0.95 5.58
N ALA A 17 12.02 -0.06 6.44
CA ALA A 17 12.06 -1.47 6.05
C ALA A 17 10.76 -2.18 6.43
N HIS A 18 10.30 -3.08 5.55
CA HIS A 18 9.20 -3.97 5.89
C HIS A 18 9.73 -5.14 6.73
N TYR A 19 8.96 -5.62 7.68
CA TYR A 19 9.35 -6.77 8.51
C TYR A 19 9.46 -8.10 7.73
N TYR A 20 9.18 -8.11 6.41
CA TYR A 20 9.50 -9.23 5.51
C TYR A 20 10.94 -9.16 4.96
N THR A 21 11.62 -8.02 5.13
CA THR A 21 12.99 -7.89 4.66
C THR A 21 13.96 -8.67 5.52
N ASP A 22 15.14 -8.93 4.98
CA ASP A 22 16.21 -9.58 5.73
C ASP A 22 16.52 -8.83 7.05
N SER A 23 16.83 -9.58 8.11
CA SER A 23 17.12 -9.02 9.43
C SER A 23 18.22 -7.98 9.43
N SER A 24 19.21 -8.13 8.57
CA SER A 24 20.30 -7.15 8.43
C SER A 24 19.83 -5.79 7.91
N LEU A 25 18.78 -5.75 7.08
CA LEU A 25 18.16 -4.50 6.64
C LEU A 25 17.28 -3.88 7.74
N GLN A 26 16.62 -4.70 8.53
CA GLN A 26 15.86 -4.24 9.68
C GLN A 26 16.79 -3.62 10.74
N GLU A 27 17.87 -4.30 11.10
CA GLU A 27 18.90 -3.79 12.01
C GLU A 27 19.54 -2.49 11.48
N LEU A 28 19.77 -2.40 10.16
CA LEU A 28 20.26 -1.18 9.55
C LEU A 28 19.28 -0.02 9.71
N ALA A 29 17.99 -0.26 9.48
CA ALA A 29 16.96 0.75 9.65
C ALA A 29 16.92 1.24 11.10
N GLU A 30 16.84 0.34 12.07
CA GLU A 30 16.81 0.67 13.50
C GLU A 30 18.06 1.41 13.96
N SER A 31 19.24 1.01 13.45
CA SER A 31 20.53 1.64 13.83
C SER A 31 20.82 2.98 13.16
N THR A 32 19.93 3.48 12.29
CA THR A 32 20.07 4.74 11.54
C THR A 32 18.83 5.64 11.70
N ASP A 33 18.18 5.59 12.83
CA ASP A 33 16.95 6.36 13.13
C ASP A 33 15.84 6.16 12.07
N GLY A 34 15.84 4.98 11.44
CA GLY A 34 14.83 4.55 10.49
C GLY A 34 13.67 3.83 11.20
N PHE A 35 12.89 3.08 10.42
CA PHE A 35 11.69 2.42 10.95
C PHE A 35 11.47 1.05 10.31
N VAL A 36 11.04 0.09 11.13
CA VAL A 36 10.60 -1.23 10.69
C VAL A 36 9.14 -1.41 11.03
N GLY A 37 8.30 -1.75 10.07
CA GLY A 37 6.88 -1.91 10.31
C GLY A 37 6.08 -2.31 9.08
N ASP A 38 4.76 -2.21 9.17
CA ASP A 38 3.87 -2.46 8.05
C ASP A 38 3.84 -1.30 7.03
N SER A 39 3.08 -1.48 5.94
CA SER A 39 3.06 -0.50 4.85
C SER A 39 2.53 0.87 5.26
N LEU A 40 1.53 0.92 6.13
CA LEU A 40 0.90 2.18 6.55
C LEU A 40 1.73 2.89 7.62
N GLU A 41 2.23 2.15 8.60
CA GLU A 41 3.09 2.70 9.67
C GLU A 41 4.34 3.33 9.08
N ARG A 42 4.99 2.67 8.10
CA ARG A 42 6.15 3.21 7.39
C ARG A 42 5.83 4.47 6.60
N ALA A 43 4.69 4.50 5.93
CA ALA A 43 4.28 5.67 5.18
C ALA A 43 4.00 6.87 6.12
N ARG A 44 3.40 6.62 7.29
CA ARG A 44 3.21 7.63 8.35
C ARG A 44 4.54 8.11 8.92
N PHE A 45 5.42 7.19 9.30
CA PHE A 45 6.77 7.55 9.75
C PHE A 45 7.50 8.40 8.70
N GLY A 46 7.45 7.97 7.43
CA GLY A 46 8.08 8.71 6.33
C GLY A 46 7.51 10.12 6.14
N ARG A 47 6.21 10.31 6.35
CA ARG A 47 5.57 11.63 6.32
C ARG A 47 6.05 12.53 7.48
N ASP A 48 6.14 11.96 8.68
CA ASP A 48 6.30 12.71 9.92
C ASP A 48 7.77 12.95 10.30
N CYS A 49 8.73 12.19 9.72
CA CYS A 49 10.16 12.38 9.98
C CYS A 49 10.73 13.63 9.32
N ASP A 50 11.79 14.20 9.90
CA ASP A 50 12.43 15.44 9.43
C ASP A 50 13.35 15.28 8.20
N SER A 51 13.42 14.09 7.61
CA SER A 51 14.26 13.82 6.45
C SER A 51 13.53 14.11 5.14
N ASP A 52 14.23 14.72 4.18
CA ASP A 52 13.73 14.90 2.81
C ASP A 52 14.01 13.68 1.91
N LEU A 53 14.74 12.69 2.42
CA LEU A 53 15.16 11.51 1.69
C LEU A 53 14.76 10.22 2.42
N LEU A 54 13.86 9.46 1.82
CA LEU A 54 13.44 8.16 2.33
C LEU A 54 13.95 7.04 1.42
N ILE A 55 14.50 5.99 2.03
CA ILE A 55 14.86 4.75 1.36
C ILE A 55 13.84 3.70 1.77
N VAL A 56 13.04 3.21 0.83
CA VAL A 56 11.99 2.23 1.10
C VAL A 56 12.46 0.84 0.70
N ALA A 57 12.78 0.00 1.69
CA ALA A 57 13.06 -1.42 1.50
C ALA A 57 11.76 -2.22 1.58
N GLY A 58 11.23 -2.57 0.41
CA GLY A 58 9.98 -3.26 0.25
C GLY A 58 9.58 -3.39 -1.22
N VAL A 59 8.33 -3.72 -1.49
CA VAL A 59 7.79 -3.84 -2.85
C VAL A 59 7.32 -2.48 -3.41
N LYS A 60 7.23 -2.38 -4.73
CA LYS A 60 7.03 -1.14 -5.49
C LYS A 60 5.87 -0.27 -4.95
N PHE A 61 4.68 -0.84 -4.74
CA PHE A 61 3.52 -0.08 -4.27
C PHE A 61 3.76 0.62 -2.91
N MET A 62 4.70 0.11 -2.10
CA MET A 62 5.05 0.72 -0.81
C MET A 62 5.82 2.02 -0.99
N GLY A 63 6.77 2.04 -1.94
CA GLY A 63 7.48 3.27 -2.32
C GLY A 63 6.53 4.29 -2.96
N GLU A 64 5.62 3.83 -3.80
CA GLU A 64 4.57 4.67 -4.40
C GLU A 64 3.65 5.27 -3.32
N THR A 65 3.22 4.48 -2.34
CA THR A 65 2.41 4.96 -1.21
C THR A 65 3.19 5.99 -0.37
N ALA A 66 4.47 5.73 -0.10
CA ALA A 66 5.32 6.70 0.60
C ALA A 66 5.42 8.02 -0.18
N LYS A 67 5.53 7.96 -1.52
CA LYS A 67 5.57 9.16 -2.37
C LYS A 67 4.25 9.91 -2.40
N ILE A 68 3.10 9.22 -2.43
CA ILE A 68 1.77 9.83 -2.35
C ILE A 68 1.59 10.59 -1.04
N LEU A 69 1.98 10.01 0.08
CA LEU A 69 1.83 10.61 1.41
C LEU A 69 2.93 11.65 1.74
N SER A 70 4.01 11.67 0.98
CA SER A 70 5.15 12.58 1.17
C SER A 70 5.61 13.16 -0.18
N PRO A 71 4.77 13.96 -0.86
CA PRO A 71 5.00 14.36 -2.26
C PRO A 71 6.24 15.24 -2.45
N LEU A 72 6.69 15.93 -1.43
CA LEU A 72 7.88 16.78 -1.48
C LEU A 72 9.18 15.99 -1.21
N LYS A 73 9.09 14.84 -0.54
CA LYS A 73 10.27 14.04 -0.20
C LYS A 73 10.76 13.22 -1.41
N LYS A 74 12.05 12.98 -1.47
CA LYS A 74 12.67 12.07 -2.42
C LYS A 74 12.54 10.64 -1.88
N ILE A 75 11.92 9.77 -2.66
CA ILE A 75 11.77 8.36 -2.31
C ILE A 75 12.71 7.54 -3.20
N LEU A 76 13.57 6.74 -2.57
CA LEU A 76 14.44 5.79 -3.24
C LEU A 76 14.02 4.37 -2.89
N MET A 77 14.16 3.47 -3.84
CA MET A 77 13.98 2.03 -3.64
C MET A 77 15.19 1.29 -4.17
N PRO A 78 15.66 0.22 -3.50
CA PRO A 78 16.77 -0.60 -3.99
C PRO A 78 16.50 -1.21 -5.38
N THR A 79 15.25 -1.58 -5.64
CA THR A 79 14.76 -2.04 -6.93
C THR A 79 13.28 -1.68 -7.11
N LEU A 80 12.86 -1.47 -8.36
CA LEU A 80 11.46 -1.29 -8.75
C LEU A 80 10.85 -2.59 -9.28
N GLU A 81 11.63 -3.65 -9.40
CA GLU A 81 11.18 -4.97 -9.89
C GLU A 81 10.48 -5.79 -8.79
N ALA A 82 10.79 -5.50 -7.52
CA ALA A 82 10.11 -6.15 -6.40
C ALA A 82 8.65 -5.69 -6.36
N THR A 83 7.72 -6.61 -6.60
CA THR A 83 6.29 -6.32 -6.68
C THR A 83 5.47 -7.32 -5.86
N CYS A 84 4.18 -7.05 -5.73
CA CYS A 84 3.22 -7.88 -5.00
C CYS A 84 2.32 -8.61 -5.99
N SER A 85 1.95 -9.85 -5.69
CA SER A 85 1.03 -10.63 -6.52
C SER A 85 -0.34 -9.96 -6.69
N LEU A 86 -0.82 -9.23 -5.69
CA LEU A 86 -2.06 -8.44 -5.79
C LEU A 86 -1.92 -7.28 -6.78
N ASP A 87 -0.76 -6.61 -6.80
CA ASP A 87 -0.47 -5.54 -7.75
C ASP A 87 -0.40 -6.07 -9.19
N ILE A 88 0.30 -7.20 -9.37
CA ILE A 88 0.37 -7.89 -10.68
C ILE A 88 -1.02 -8.33 -11.17
N ALA A 89 -1.86 -8.83 -10.27
CA ALA A 89 -3.18 -9.35 -10.60
C ALA A 89 -4.25 -8.25 -10.79
N CYS A 90 -3.88 -6.98 -10.61
CA CYS A 90 -4.73 -5.81 -10.84
C CYS A 90 -4.03 -4.79 -11.75
N PRO A 91 -3.79 -5.12 -13.04
CA PRO A 91 -3.18 -4.19 -13.98
C PRO A 91 -4.06 -2.96 -14.17
N SER A 92 -3.45 -1.78 -14.12
CA SER A 92 -4.17 -0.50 -14.10
C SER A 92 -5.02 -0.27 -15.35
N ASP A 93 -4.57 -0.69 -16.53
CA ASP A 93 -5.32 -0.60 -17.79
C ASP A 93 -6.62 -1.41 -17.74
N LYS A 94 -6.54 -2.69 -17.31
CA LYS A 94 -7.70 -3.57 -17.18
C LYS A 94 -8.64 -3.11 -16.07
N PHE A 95 -8.07 -2.57 -15.01
CA PHE A 95 -8.84 -2.06 -13.89
C PHE A 95 -9.61 -0.80 -14.28
N SER A 96 -8.98 0.14 -14.99
CA SER A 96 -9.63 1.35 -15.52
C SER A 96 -10.78 1.01 -16.48
N ASP A 97 -10.54 0.07 -17.42
CA ASP A 97 -11.59 -0.43 -18.30
C ASP A 97 -12.77 -1.07 -17.57
N PHE A 98 -12.49 -1.75 -16.46
CA PHE A 98 -13.51 -2.35 -15.62
C PHE A 98 -14.32 -1.28 -14.87
N CYS A 99 -13.64 -0.30 -14.27
CA CYS A 99 -14.28 0.82 -13.56
C CYS A 99 -15.17 1.66 -14.50
N ALA A 100 -14.73 1.91 -15.72
CA ALA A 100 -15.50 2.67 -16.72
C ALA A 100 -16.87 2.05 -17.07
N ARG A 101 -17.02 0.73 -16.86
CA ARG A 101 -18.27 -0.01 -17.09
C ARG A 101 -19.22 -0.01 -15.88
N ILE A 102 -18.75 0.47 -14.73
CA ILE A 102 -19.44 0.32 -13.43
C ILE A 102 -19.45 1.66 -12.71
N SER A 103 -20.16 2.64 -13.27
CA SER A 103 -20.16 4.03 -12.82
C SER A 103 -20.99 4.32 -11.55
N GLU A 104 -21.71 3.34 -11.01
CA GLU A 104 -22.66 3.57 -9.89
C GLU A 104 -22.14 3.05 -8.53
N ARG A 105 -20.86 2.71 -8.41
CA ARG A 105 -20.28 2.14 -7.21
C ARG A 105 -19.12 2.99 -6.68
N GLU A 106 -19.05 3.17 -5.37
CA GLU A 106 -17.87 3.71 -4.70
C GLU A 106 -16.71 2.71 -4.79
N LEU A 107 -15.57 3.18 -5.21
CA LEU A 107 -14.40 2.34 -5.45
C LEU A 107 -13.49 2.30 -4.23
N GLY A 108 -13.53 1.18 -3.51
CA GLY A 108 -12.64 0.88 -2.39
C GLY A 108 -11.46 0.02 -2.82
N VAL A 109 -10.26 0.55 -2.70
CA VAL A 109 -9.02 -0.15 -3.11
C VAL A 109 -8.16 -0.48 -1.90
N TYR A 110 -7.80 -1.76 -1.76
CA TYR A 110 -6.81 -2.18 -0.78
C TYR A 110 -5.42 -1.66 -1.15
N ALA A 111 -4.68 -1.16 -0.17
CA ALA A 111 -3.42 -0.44 -0.35
C ALA A 111 -2.34 -1.20 -1.15
N ASN A 112 -2.45 -2.52 -1.28
CA ASN A 112 -1.51 -3.38 -2.01
C ASN A 112 -1.74 -3.35 -3.54
N THR A 113 -1.78 -2.16 -4.11
CA THR A 113 -1.95 -1.87 -5.53
C THR A 113 -1.03 -0.76 -5.99
N SER A 114 -0.85 -0.61 -7.30
CA SER A 114 -0.08 0.48 -7.89
C SER A 114 -0.69 1.87 -7.62
N ALA A 115 0.13 2.90 -7.75
CA ALA A 115 -0.33 4.29 -7.68
C ALA A 115 -1.38 4.60 -8.75
N ALA A 116 -1.27 3.98 -9.93
CA ALA A 116 -2.24 4.16 -11.02
C ALA A 116 -3.64 3.62 -10.63
N VAL A 117 -3.70 2.44 -10.02
CA VAL A 117 -4.98 1.88 -9.50
C VAL A 117 -5.53 2.74 -8.36
N LYS A 118 -4.67 3.23 -7.46
CA LYS A 118 -5.09 4.15 -6.38
C LYS A 118 -5.66 5.47 -6.90
N ALA A 119 -5.19 5.94 -8.05
CA ALA A 119 -5.66 7.19 -8.64
C ALA A 119 -7.11 7.11 -9.18
N GLU A 120 -7.61 5.90 -9.47
CA GLU A 120 -9.00 5.66 -9.85
C GLU A 120 -9.93 5.57 -8.62
N ALA A 121 -9.37 5.32 -7.43
CA ALA A 121 -10.13 4.95 -6.24
C ALA A 121 -10.72 6.17 -5.52
N ASP A 122 -11.95 6.04 -5.03
CA ASP A 122 -12.53 6.98 -4.07
C ASP A 122 -11.93 6.78 -2.67
N TRP A 123 -11.58 5.52 -2.35
CA TRP A 123 -11.07 5.12 -1.04
C TRP A 123 -9.88 4.16 -1.16
N VAL A 124 -8.78 4.48 -0.49
CA VAL A 124 -7.63 3.57 -0.33
C VAL A 124 -7.56 3.13 1.13
N VAL A 125 -7.61 1.82 1.36
CA VAL A 125 -7.75 1.26 2.71
C VAL A 125 -6.70 0.18 3.01
N THR A 126 -6.47 -0.04 4.30
CA THR A 126 -5.76 -1.21 4.81
C THR A 126 -6.75 -2.24 5.34
N SER A 127 -6.27 -3.45 5.61
CA SER A 127 -7.13 -4.52 6.16
C SER A 127 -7.76 -4.15 7.50
N SER A 128 -7.08 -3.34 8.32
CA SER A 128 -7.55 -2.94 9.65
C SER A 128 -8.78 -2.06 9.64
N ILE A 129 -8.99 -1.26 8.58
CA ILE A 129 -10.12 -0.31 8.49
C ILE A 129 -11.14 -0.71 7.41
N ALA A 130 -10.92 -1.83 6.71
CA ALA A 130 -11.75 -2.24 5.59
C ALA A 130 -13.22 -2.48 5.98
N VAL A 131 -13.46 -3.09 7.14
CA VAL A 131 -14.82 -3.35 7.64
C VAL A 131 -15.51 -2.03 7.97
N ASP A 132 -14.85 -1.16 8.73
CA ASP A 132 -15.42 0.12 9.18
C ASP A 132 -15.78 1.02 7.99
N LEU A 133 -14.91 1.06 6.95
CA LEU A 133 -15.22 1.80 5.73
C LEU A 133 -16.44 1.25 5.03
N VAL A 134 -16.52 -0.07 4.84
CA VAL A 134 -17.61 -0.69 4.10
C VAL A 134 -18.93 -0.57 4.87
N GLU A 135 -18.92 -0.67 6.20
CA GLU A 135 -20.10 -0.38 7.04
C GLU A 135 -20.56 1.08 6.85
N HIS A 136 -19.62 2.02 6.93
CA HIS A 136 -19.92 3.44 6.71
C HIS A 136 -20.56 3.70 5.33
N LEU A 137 -19.97 3.16 4.25
CA LEU A 137 -20.51 3.32 2.90
C LEU A 137 -21.90 2.66 2.73
N LYS A 138 -22.09 1.48 3.34
CA LYS A 138 -23.39 0.80 3.35
C LYS A 138 -24.46 1.64 4.05
N ASP A 139 -24.13 2.25 5.20
CA ASP A 139 -25.05 3.10 5.95
C ASP A 139 -25.44 4.37 5.16
N LEU A 140 -24.57 4.82 4.25
CA LEU A 140 -24.84 5.86 3.27
C LEU A 140 -25.64 5.37 2.04
N GLY A 141 -26.00 4.09 2.00
CA GLY A 141 -26.73 3.49 0.88
C GLY A 141 -25.89 3.30 -0.38
N LYS A 142 -24.56 3.30 -0.26
CA LYS A 142 -23.65 3.17 -1.39
C LYS A 142 -23.42 1.70 -1.77
N LYS A 143 -23.33 1.45 -3.07
CA LYS A 143 -22.83 0.19 -3.61
C LYS A 143 -21.32 0.29 -3.76
N ILE A 144 -20.57 -0.80 -3.58
CA ILE A 144 -19.11 -0.76 -3.49
C ILE A 144 -18.51 -1.64 -4.58
N LEU A 145 -17.46 -1.15 -5.23
CA LEU A 145 -16.52 -1.94 -6.00
C LEU A 145 -15.25 -2.11 -5.16
N TRP A 146 -14.86 -3.36 -4.90
CA TRP A 146 -13.70 -3.70 -4.10
C TRP A 146 -12.59 -4.33 -4.94
N ALA A 147 -11.35 -3.85 -4.79
CA ALA A 147 -10.17 -4.41 -5.43
C ALA A 147 -8.93 -4.30 -4.51
N PRO A 148 -7.87 -5.08 -4.78
CA PRO A 148 -7.81 -6.23 -5.67
C PRO A 148 -8.06 -7.58 -4.97
N ASP A 149 -8.01 -7.66 -3.62
CA ASP A 149 -8.02 -8.91 -2.87
C ASP A 149 -9.44 -9.43 -2.65
N LYS A 150 -9.77 -10.52 -3.36
CA LYS A 150 -11.07 -11.17 -3.24
C LYS A 150 -11.32 -11.81 -1.87
N HIS A 151 -10.27 -12.28 -1.19
CA HIS A 151 -10.42 -12.92 0.12
C HIS A 151 -10.79 -11.90 1.19
N LEU A 152 -10.07 -10.77 1.23
CA LEU A 152 -10.41 -9.67 2.11
C LEU A 152 -11.79 -9.09 1.73
N GLY A 153 -12.05 -8.87 0.44
CA GLY A 153 -13.35 -8.39 -0.04
C GLY A 153 -14.50 -9.30 0.35
N SER A 154 -14.38 -10.61 0.16
CA SER A 154 -15.40 -11.60 0.54
C SER A 154 -15.62 -11.65 2.05
N TYR A 155 -14.54 -11.56 2.84
CA TYR A 155 -14.64 -11.48 4.29
C TYR A 155 -15.43 -10.24 4.73
N VAL A 156 -15.07 -9.07 4.20
CA VAL A 156 -15.72 -7.80 4.51
C VAL A 156 -17.20 -7.83 4.07
N GLN A 157 -17.48 -8.30 2.85
CA GLN A 157 -18.86 -8.45 2.35
C GLN A 157 -19.69 -9.36 3.24
N LYS A 158 -19.14 -10.51 3.64
CA LYS A 158 -19.85 -11.44 4.54
C LYS A 158 -20.12 -10.83 5.90
N LYS A 159 -19.19 -10.04 6.42
CA LYS A 159 -19.32 -9.41 7.74
C LYS A 159 -20.32 -8.26 7.73
N THR A 160 -20.28 -7.40 6.72
CA THR A 160 -21.10 -6.19 6.62
C THR A 160 -22.44 -6.39 5.90
N GLN A 161 -22.58 -7.45 5.11
CA GLN A 161 -23.72 -7.67 4.20
C GLN A 161 -23.96 -6.51 3.22
N ALA A 162 -22.88 -5.81 2.83
CA ALA A 162 -22.93 -4.72 1.86
C ALA A 162 -23.07 -5.23 0.41
N ASP A 163 -23.67 -4.42 -0.47
CA ASP A 163 -23.66 -4.69 -1.92
C ASP A 163 -22.28 -4.39 -2.49
N MET A 164 -21.47 -5.44 -2.59
CA MET A 164 -20.09 -5.35 -3.08
C MET A 164 -19.91 -6.16 -4.35
N LEU A 165 -19.31 -5.54 -5.36
CA LEU A 165 -18.71 -6.20 -6.51
C LEU A 165 -17.21 -6.31 -6.26
N ILE A 166 -16.67 -7.50 -6.35
CA ILE A 166 -15.29 -7.77 -5.95
C ILE A 166 -14.46 -8.16 -7.17
N TRP A 167 -13.32 -7.48 -7.35
CA TRP A 167 -12.31 -7.84 -8.34
C TRP A 167 -11.71 -9.22 -8.03
N ASP A 168 -11.63 -10.10 -9.05
CA ASP A 168 -11.18 -11.48 -8.86
C ASP A 168 -9.64 -11.60 -8.90
N ALA A 169 -8.99 -11.14 -7.84
CA ALA A 169 -7.57 -11.38 -7.62
C ALA A 169 -7.30 -11.86 -6.19
N ALA A 170 -6.20 -12.56 -5.99
CA ALA A 170 -5.81 -13.11 -4.69
C ALA A 170 -4.31 -12.96 -4.44
N CYS A 171 -3.93 -12.80 -3.17
CA CYS A 171 -2.54 -12.91 -2.76
C CYS A 171 -2.09 -14.37 -2.80
N ILE A 172 -1.00 -14.64 -3.53
CA ILE A 172 -0.39 -15.98 -3.58
C ILE A 172 0.65 -16.20 -2.47
N CYS A 173 0.98 -15.17 -1.69
CA CYS A 173 1.94 -15.29 -0.58
C CYS A 173 1.38 -16.07 0.62
N LEU A 174 0.08 -16.39 0.61
CA LEU A 174 -0.62 -17.11 1.68
C LEU A 174 -0.94 -18.56 1.28
N LEU A 175 -0.43 -19.03 0.15
CA LEU A 175 -0.48 -20.41 -0.31
C LEU A 175 0.86 -21.10 -0.02
#